data_81dcf28c7204f93918adfda8429bbb74
#
_entry.id   81dcf28c7204f93918adfda8429bbb74
#
_cell.length_a   1.000
_cell.length_b   1.000
_cell.length_c   1.000
_cell.angle_alpha   90.00
_cell.angle_beta   90.00
_cell.angle_gamma   90.00
#
_symmetry.space_group_name_H-M   'P 1'
#
loop_
_entity.id
_entity.type
_entity.pdbx_description
1 polymer ?
#
loop_
_entity_poly.entity_id
_entity_poly.type
_entity_poly.pdbx_seq_one_letter_code
_entity_poly.pdbx_strand_id
1 'polypeptide(L)'
;IIFWLIQTGLKLGFTKINLDIYDKKPPVYKDLFSCFGLIGRAVVASFLYSLMVGFGLLLFVIPGIIFAIKFGFYLYAIIEEDCGIIDSLKRSSQITNGAKWQLLSFHGLLIFVCTLLTSIAIGVIVAVPVFMLAEVYAYKKLKEQT
;
A
#
# COMPACT_ATOMS: atom_id res chain seq x y z
N ILE A 1 -19.45 7.74 -1.78
CA ILE A 1 -19.22 6.40 -2.38
C ILE A 1 -18.45 6.56 -3.68
N ILE A 2 -18.93 7.34 -4.66
CA ILE A 2 -18.28 7.54 -5.97
C ILE A 2 -16.84 8.08 -5.80
N PHE A 3 -16.66 9.10 -4.96
CA PHE A 3 -15.35 9.66 -4.67
C PHE A 3 -14.37 8.62 -4.10
N TRP A 4 -14.84 7.75 -3.22
CA TRP A 4 -14.04 6.68 -2.63
C TRP A 4 -13.66 5.59 -3.65
N LEU A 5 -14.57 5.25 -4.57
CA LEU A 5 -14.30 4.33 -5.69
C LEU A 5 -13.23 4.89 -6.63
N ILE A 6 -13.33 6.17 -6.98
CA ILE A 6 -12.32 6.87 -7.81
C ILE A 6 -10.97 6.88 -7.11
N GLN A 7 -10.92 7.19 -5.82
CA GLN A 7 -9.67 7.15 -5.05
C GLN A 7 -9.04 5.75 -5.01
N THR A 8 -9.86 4.70 -4.84
CA THR A 8 -9.35 3.32 -4.82
C THR A 8 -8.82 2.91 -6.19
N GLY A 9 -9.52 3.27 -7.28
CA GLY A 9 -9.06 3.03 -8.64
C GLY A 9 -7.74 3.74 -8.96
N LEU A 10 -7.62 5.02 -8.57
CA LEU A 10 -6.38 5.77 -8.72
C LEU A 10 -5.23 5.16 -7.92
N LYS A 11 -5.46 4.78 -6.67
CA LYS A 11 -4.44 4.09 -5.85
C LYS A 11 -3.95 2.81 -6.51
N LEU A 12 -4.86 2.00 -7.05
CA LEU A 12 -4.51 0.78 -7.78
C LEU A 12 -3.62 1.08 -8.99
N GLY A 13 -4.02 2.04 -9.82
CA GLY A 13 -3.24 2.45 -10.98
C GLY A 13 -1.85 2.96 -10.60
N PHE A 14 -1.76 3.83 -9.60
CA PHE A 14 -0.47 4.31 -9.10
C PHE A 14 0.39 3.19 -8.52
N THR A 15 -0.19 2.26 -7.77
CA THR A 15 0.54 1.11 -7.20
C THR A 15 1.12 0.25 -8.32
N LYS A 16 0.35 0.00 -9.40
CA LYS A 16 0.83 -0.77 -10.55
C LYS A 16 1.97 -0.06 -11.27
N ILE A 17 1.83 1.24 -11.56
CA ILE A 17 2.89 2.03 -12.20
C ILE A 17 4.18 1.98 -11.36
N ASN A 18 4.09 2.12 -10.05
CA ASN A 18 5.27 2.05 -9.18
C ASN A 18 5.92 0.66 -9.18
N LEU A 19 5.13 -0.41 -9.26
CA LEU A 19 5.65 -1.77 -9.43
C LEU A 19 6.35 -1.94 -10.77
N ASP A 20 5.77 -1.44 -11.86
CA ASP A 20 6.35 -1.52 -13.20
C ASP A 20 7.66 -0.72 -13.31
N ILE A 21 7.73 0.45 -12.66
CA ILE A 21 8.97 1.25 -12.57
C ILE A 21 10.04 0.46 -11.80
N TYR A 22 9.70 -0.18 -10.67
CA TYR A 22 10.63 -0.99 -9.90
C TYR A 22 11.16 -2.18 -10.73
N ASP A 23 10.29 -2.86 -11.46
CA ASP A 23 10.62 -3.99 -12.33
C ASP A 23 11.27 -3.56 -13.66
N LYS A 24 11.61 -2.25 -13.82
CA LYS A 24 12.21 -1.64 -15.02
C LYS A 24 11.39 -1.86 -16.30
N LYS A 25 10.08 -2.00 -16.18
CA LYS A 25 9.16 -2.06 -17.30
C LYS A 25 8.72 -0.65 -17.70
N PRO A 26 8.54 -0.37 -19.01
CA PRO A 26 8.05 0.94 -19.43
C PRO A 26 6.64 1.15 -18.91
N PRO A 27 6.37 2.23 -18.15
CA PRO A 27 5.03 2.53 -17.67
C PRO A 27 4.13 2.87 -18.86
N VAL A 28 3.05 2.11 -19.01
CA VAL A 28 2.06 2.34 -20.06
C VAL A 28 0.81 2.96 -19.43
N TYR A 29 0.38 4.11 -19.94
CA TYR A 29 -0.82 4.80 -19.41
C TYR A 29 -2.10 3.93 -19.47
N LYS A 30 -2.14 2.95 -20.38
CA LYS A 30 -3.19 1.94 -20.44
C LYS A 30 -3.29 1.08 -19.19
N ASP A 31 -2.19 0.96 -18.43
CA ASP A 31 -2.14 0.15 -17.22
C ASP A 31 -2.91 0.78 -16.06
N LEU A 32 -3.12 2.10 -16.08
CA LEU A 32 -4.06 2.77 -15.18
C LEU A 32 -5.49 2.21 -15.32
N PHE A 33 -5.86 1.86 -16.53
CA PHE A 33 -7.22 1.37 -16.85
C PHE A 33 -7.30 -0.15 -16.95
N SER A 34 -6.20 -0.86 -17.17
CA SER A 34 -6.17 -2.33 -17.24
C SER A 34 -6.54 -3.00 -15.91
N CYS A 35 -6.35 -2.28 -14.79
CA CYS A 35 -6.70 -2.74 -13.45
C CYS A 35 -8.22 -2.66 -13.16
N PHE A 36 -9.07 -2.21 -14.10
CA PHE A 36 -10.51 -2.11 -13.86
C PHE A 36 -11.16 -3.45 -13.46
N GLY A 37 -10.67 -4.57 -13.98
CA GLY A 37 -11.11 -5.90 -13.56
C GLY A 37 -10.76 -6.25 -12.11
N LEU A 38 -9.71 -5.61 -11.54
CA LEU A 38 -9.27 -5.82 -10.16
C LEU A 38 -9.93 -4.84 -9.17
N ILE A 39 -10.61 -3.78 -9.68
CA ILE A 39 -11.21 -2.74 -8.83
C ILE A 39 -12.20 -3.34 -7.84
N GLY A 40 -13.05 -4.25 -8.27
CA GLY A 40 -14.03 -4.88 -7.39
C GLY A 40 -13.38 -5.58 -6.19
N ARG A 41 -12.33 -6.37 -6.44
CA ARG A 41 -11.57 -7.05 -5.39
C ARG A 41 -10.83 -6.06 -4.49
N ALA A 42 -10.21 -5.03 -5.07
CA ALA A 42 -9.49 -4.00 -4.32
C ALA A 42 -10.42 -3.15 -3.45
N VAL A 43 -11.61 -2.82 -3.93
CA VAL A 43 -12.63 -2.08 -3.17
C VAL A 43 -13.07 -2.87 -1.93
N VAL A 44 -13.41 -4.15 -2.11
CA VAL A 44 -13.82 -4.99 -0.98
C VAL A 44 -12.66 -5.23 -0.01
N ALA A 45 -11.45 -5.46 -0.52
CA ALA A 45 -10.25 -5.59 0.31
C ALA A 45 -9.94 -4.31 1.08
N SER A 46 -10.08 -3.13 0.44
CA SER A 46 -9.91 -1.82 1.09
C SER A 46 -10.93 -1.60 2.20
N PHE A 47 -12.16 -2.03 1.99
CA PHE A 47 -13.22 -1.94 2.99
C PHE A 47 -12.93 -2.83 4.20
N LEU A 48 -12.57 -4.10 3.96
CA LEU A 48 -12.15 -5.01 5.04
C LEU A 48 -10.93 -4.47 5.80
N TYR A 49 -9.93 -4.00 5.07
CA TYR A 49 -8.74 -3.38 5.66
C TYR A 49 -9.11 -2.19 6.56
N SER A 50 -9.94 -1.28 6.06
CA SER A 50 -10.40 -0.11 6.83
C SER A 50 -11.17 -0.51 8.09
N LEU A 51 -12.00 -1.55 8.01
CA LEU A 51 -12.72 -2.11 9.16
C LEU A 51 -11.74 -2.68 10.19
N MET A 52 -10.76 -3.48 9.77
CA MET A 52 -9.78 -4.09 10.67
C MET A 52 -8.92 -3.04 11.37
N VAL A 53 -8.44 -2.03 10.61
CA VAL A 53 -7.64 -0.94 11.17
C VAL A 53 -8.49 -0.05 12.06
N GLY A 54 -9.72 0.30 11.63
CA GLY A 54 -10.65 1.10 12.42
C GLY A 54 -11.03 0.44 13.74
N PHE A 55 -11.34 -0.86 13.73
CA PHE A 55 -11.59 -1.62 14.95
C PHE A 55 -10.35 -1.69 15.85
N GLY A 56 -9.16 -1.88 15.25
CA GLY A 56 -7.90 -1.87 15.99
C GLY A 56 -7.62 -0.54 16.67
N LEU A 57 -7.88 0.58 15.98
CA LEU A 57 -7.72 1.93 16.52
C LEU A 57 -8.75 2.26 17.60
N LEU A 58 -9.97 1.74 17.47
CA LEU A 58 -11.05 1.96 18.43
C LEU A 58 -10.80 1.21 19.75
N LEU A 59 -10.21 0.02 19.67
CA LEU A 59 -9.83 -0.76 20.85
C LEU A 59 -8.59 -0.18 21.55
N PHE A 60 -7.52 0.07 20.78
CA PHE A 60 -6.28 0.70 21.21
C PHE A 60 -5.48 1.21 20.00
N VAL A 61 -4.85 2.36 20.13
CA VAL A 61 -4.02 2.95 19.07
C VAL A 61 -2.91 1.99 18.60
N ILE A 62 -2.27 1.27 19.53
CA ILE A 62 -1.16 0.35 19.23
C ILE A 62 -1.58 -0.82 18.33
N PRO A 63 -2.63 -1.62 18.63
CA PRO A 63 -3.06 -2.68 17.73
C PRO A 63 -3.58 -2.15 16.38
N GLY A 64 -4.17 -0.95 16.34
CA GLY A 64 -4.57 -0.31 15.09
C GLY A 64 -3.38 -0.04 14.17
N ILE A 65 -2.29 0.49 14.70
CA ILE A 65 -1.04 0.69 13.94
C ILE A 65 -0.46 -0.64 13.48
N ILE A 66 -0.46 -1.66 14.34
CA ILE A 66 0.04 -3.00 13.98
C ILE A 66 -0.80 -3.60 12.83
N PHE A 67 -2.12 -3.44 12.87
CA PHE A 67 -2.99 -3.91 11.78
C PHE A 67 -2.79 -3.12 10.49
N ALA A 68 -2.62 -1.80 10.59
CA ALA A 68 -2.32 -0.97 9.43
C ALA A 68 -1.04 -1.43 8.70
N ILE A 69 0.02 -1.71 9.44
CA ILE A 69 1.28 -2.21 8.89
C ILE A 69 1.12 -3.64 8.36
N LYS A 70 0.48 -4.52 9.13
CA LYS A 70 0.35 -5.94 8.82
C LYS A 70 -0.43 -6.20 7.53
N PHE A 71 -1.47 -5.42 7.30
CA PHE A 71 -2.36 -5.57 6.15
C PHE A 71 -2.13 -4.49 5.08
N GLY A 72 -1.19 -3.57 5.26
CA GLY A 72 -0.95 -2.44 4.37
C GLY A 72 -0.57 -2.82 2.93
N PHE A 73 0.02 -3.99 2.73
CA PHE A 73 0.48 -4.44 1.41
C PHE A 73 -0.55 -5.24 0.61
N TYR A 74 -1.83 -5.28 1.03
CA TYR A 74 -2.87 -6.05 0.33
C TYR A 74 -3.07 -5.66 -1.14
N LEU A 75 -2.94 -4.37 -1.47
CA LEU A 75 -3.08 -3.90 -2.86
C LEU A 75 -1.97 -4.44 -3.75
N TYR A 76 -0.75 -4.51 -3.25
CA TYR A 76 0.39 -5.07 -3.99
C TYR A 76 0.18 -6.55 -4.29
N ALA A 77 -0.32 -7.33 -3.31
CA ALA A 77 -0.63 -8.74 -3.50
C ALA A 77 -1.75 -8.97 -4.53
N ILE A 78 -2.78 -8.11 -4.55
CA ILE A 78 -3.84 -8.18 -5.57
C ILE A 78 -3.29 -7.95 -6.98
N ILE A 79 -2.41 -6.94 -7.13
CA ILE A 79 -1.90 -6.54 -8.45
C ILE A 79 -0.86 -7.54 -8.96
N GLU A 80 0.04 -7.98 -8.11
CA GLU A 80 1.19 -8.80 -8.52
C GLU A 80 0.87 -10.30 -8.57
N GLU A 81 0.06 -10.79 -7.62
CA GLU A 81 -0.24 -12.22 -7.47
C GLU A 81 -1.66 -12.58 -7.92
N ASP A 82 -2.45 -11.59 -8.39
CA ASP A 82 -3.87 -11.74 -8.76
C ASP A 82 -4.71 -12.50 -7.71
N CYS A 83 -4.36 -12.29 -6.43
CA CYS A 83 -4.98 -12.97 -5.30
C CYS A 83 -6.43 -12.56 -5.08
N GLY A 84 -7.21 -13.47 -4.45
CA GLY A 84 -8.53 -13.14 -3.91
C GLY A 84 -8.46 -12.14 -2.75
N ILE A 85 -9.62 -11.63 -2.34
CA ILE A 85 -9.75 -10.59 -1.30
C ILE A 85 -9.13 -11.03 0.03
N ILE A 86 -9.51 -12.21 0.51
CA ILE A 86 -9.02 -12.75 1.79
C ILE A 86 -7.56 -13.20 1.67
N ASP A 87 -7.20 -13.77 0.52
CA ASP A 87 -5.85 -14.25 0.28
C ASP A 87 -4.86 -13.11 0.18
N SER A 88 -5.23 -11.96 -0.38
CA SER A 88 -4.39 -10.76 -0.41
C SER A 88 -4.09 -10.23 0.99
N LEU A 89 -5.06 -10.24 1.90
CA LEU A 89 -4.86 -9.87 3.30
C LEU A 89 -3.98 -10.89 4.04
N LYS A 90 -4.20 -12.19 3.82
CA LYS A 90 -3.34 -13.25 4.37
C LYS A 90 -1.92 -13.13 3.85
N ARG A 91 -1.75 -12.91 2.56
CA ARG A 91 -0.44 -12.73 1.92
C ARG A 91 0.29 -11.53 2.48
N SER A 92 -0.38 -10.37 2.58
CA SER A 92 0.17 -9.18 3.25
C SER A 92 0.62 -9.50 4.69
N SER A 93 -0.22 -10.21 5.45
CA SER A 93 0.11 -10.64 6.81
C SER A 93 1.33 -11.58 6.88
N GLN A 94 1.49 -12.51 5.93
CA GLN A 94 2.62 -13.43 5.86
C GLN A 94 3.92 -12.69 5.56
N ILE A 95 3.92 -11.85 4.52
CA ILE A 95 5.09 -11.06 4.10
C ILE A 95 5.57 -10.14 5.24
N THR A 96 4.65 -9.58 6.01
CA THR A 96 4.97 -8.67 7.12
C THR A 96 5.39 -9.41 8.40
N ASN A 97 5.17 -10.73 8.46
CA ASN A 97 5.45 -11.52 9.65
C ASN A 97 6.98 -11.65 9.85
N GLY A 98 7.45 -11.25 11.04
CA GLY A 98 8.88 -11.21 11.36
C GLY A 98 9.53 -9.83 11.19
N ALA A 99 9.02 -8.97 10.31
CA ALA A 99 9.59 -7.65 10.02
C ALA A 99 8.81 -6.47 10.60
N LYS A 100 7.91 -6.70 11.56
CA LYS A 100 6.99 -5.69 12.10
C LYS A 100 7.70 -4.44 12.64
N TRP A 101 8.77 -4.63 13.42
CA TRP A 101 9.53 -3.53 14.00
C TRP A 101 10.34 -2.76 12.96
N GLN A 102 10.90 -3.47 11.98
CA GLN A 102 11.61 -2.84 10.88
C GLN A 102 10.68 -1.99 10.02
N LEU A 103 9.48 -2.51 9.72
CA LEU A 103 8.45 -1.78 8.99
C LEU A 103 7.91 -0.58 9.77
N LEU A 104 7.70 -0.72 11.08
CA LEU A 104 7.28 0.39 11.92
C LEU A 104 8.31 1.52 11.91
N SER A 105 9.58 1.20 12.08
CA SER A 105 10.68 2.17 12.03
C SER A 105 10.80 2.80 10.65
N PHE A 106 10.66 2.01 9.59
CA PHE A 106 10.73 2.48 8.22
C PHE A 106 9.57 3.45 7.88
N HIS A 107 8.33 3.09 8.20
CA HIS A 107 7.18 3.97 8.01
C HIS A 107 7.24 5.21 8.89
N GLY A 108 7.70 5.07 10.15
CA GLY A 108 7.91 6.20 11.04
C GLY A 108 8.92 7.20 10.48
N LEU A 109 10.06 6.70 9.97
CA LEU A 109 11.08 7.52 9.33
C LEU A 109 10.54 8.19 8.06
N LEU A 110 9.81 7.46 7.21
CA LEU A 110 9.20 8.01 6.00
C LEU A 110 8.20 9.13 6.33
N ILE A 111 7.32 8.92 7.29
CA ILE A 111 6.35 9.94 7.74
C ILE A 111 7.09 11.16 8.25
N PHE A 112 8.13 10.99 9.07
CA PHE A 112 8.93 12.08 9.59
C PHE A 112 9.60 12.90 8.47
N VAL A 113 10.26 12.23 7.53
CA VAL A 113 10.90 12.87 6.37
C VAL A 113 9.86 13.58 5.49
N CYS A 114 8.74 12.92 5.19
CA CYS A 114 7.66 13.52 4.41
C CYS A 114 7.05 14.75 5.10
N THR A 115 6.89 14.71 6.43
CA THR A 115 6.38 15.85 7.20
C THR A 115 7.34 17.03 7.14
N LEU A 116 8.64 16.80 7.23
CA LEU A 116 9.66 17.83 7.06
C LEU A 116 9.63 18.43 5.63
N LEU A 117 9.53 17.57 4.62
CA LEU A 117 9.49 18.01 3.22
C LEU A 117 8.20 18.77 2.89
N THR A 118 7.06 18.39 3.47
CA THR A 118 5.77 19.07 3.24
C THR A 118 5.69 20.44 3.92
N SER A 119 6.53 20.70 4.91
CA SER A 119 6.67 22.03 5.52
C SER A 119 7.19 23.09 4.53
N ILE A 120 7.83 22.63 3.43
CA ILE A 120 8.23 23.47 2.30
C ILE A 120 7.25 23.15 1.17
N ALA A 121 6.51 24.15 0.65
CA ALA A 121 5.42 23.96 -0.34
C ALA A 121 5.80 23.13 -1.59
N ILE A 122 7.09 23.09 -1.94
CA ILE A 122 7.64 22.29 -3.05
C ILE A 122 7.79 20.80 -2.66
N GLY A 123 7.88 20.50 -1.37
CA GLY A 123 8.15 19.15 -0.87
C GLY A 123 7.04 18.13 -1.16
N VAL A 124 5.79 18.55 -1.29
CA VAL A 124 4.66 17.65 -1.56
C VAL A 124 4.84 16.92 -2.89
N ILE A 125 5.30 17.64 -3.94
CA ILE A 125 5.47 17.08 -5.29
C ILE A 125 6.53 15.97 -5.30
N VAL A 126 7.55 16.10 -4.47
CA VAL A 126 8.67 15.14 -4.39
C VAL A 126 8.37 14.03 -3.35
N ALA A 127 7.72 14.37 -2.25
CA ALA A 127 7.46 13.43 -1.15
C ALA A 127 6.55 12.27 -1.57
N VAL A 128 5.50 12.53 -2.35
CA VAL A 128 4.53 11.49 -2.76
C VAL A 128 5.18 10.38 -3.59
N PRO A 129 5.91 10.65 -4.69
CA PRO A 129 6.54 9.57 -5.46
C PRO A 129 7.64 8.86 -4.68
N VAL A 130 8.40 9.56 -3.84
CA VAL A 130 9.42 8.92 -2.99
C VAL A 130 8.79 7.95 -1.99
N PHE A 131 7.71 8.34 -1.34
CA PHE A 131 6.98 7.48 -0.42
C PHE A 131 6.47 6.21 -1.12
N MET A 132 5.84 6.36 -2.28
CA MET A 132 5.30 5.24 -3.05
C MET A 132 6.38 4.26 -3.52
N LEU A 133 7.51 4.77 -4.01
CA LEU A 133 8.64 3.91 -4.41
C LEU A 133 9.26 3.18 -3.23
N ALA A 134 9.36 3.84 -2.07
CA ALA A 134 9.86 3.23 -0.85
C ALA A 134 8.94 2.08 -0.36
N GLU A 135 7.63 2.23 -0.47
CA GLU A 135 6.68 1.16 -0.15
C GLU A 135 6.82 -0.04 -1.09
N VAL A 136 6.97 0.20 -2.40
CA VAL A 136 7.22 -0.88 -3.39
C VAL A 136 8.51 -1.63 -3.06
N TYR A 137 9.57 -0.89 -2.74
CA TYR A 137 10.86 -1.49 -2.35
C TYR A 137 10.72 -2.36 -1.10
N ALA A 138 10.04 -1.86 -0.07
CA ALA A 138 9.79 -2.60 1.16
C ALA A 138 8.98 -3.89 0.88
N TYR A 139 7.92 -3.80 0.07
CA TYR A 139 7.12 -4.95 -0.33
C TYR A 139 7.96 -6.03 -1.03
N LYS A 140 8.73 -5.65 -2.05
CA LYS A 140 9.57 -6.59 -2.81
C LYS A 140 10.63 -7.25 -1.95
N LYS A 141 11.32 -6.47 -1.12
CA LYS A 141 12.35 -7.00 -0.21
C LYS A 141 11.79 -7.98 0.83
N LEU A 142 10.59 -7.72 1.35
CA LEU A 142 9.92 -8.64 2.27
C LEU A 142 9.46 -9.91 1.57
N LYS A 143 9.00 -9.80 0.32
CA LYS A 143 8.59 -10.94 -0.50
C LYS A 143 9.76 -11.89 -0.78
N GLU A 144 10.97 -11.38 -0.98
CA GLU A 144 12.19 -12.17 -1.19
C GLU A 144 12.63 -12.94 0.08
N GLN A 145 12.21 -12.50 1.27
CA GLN A 145 12.56 -13.13 2.55
C GLN A 145 11.55 -14.19 3.02
N THR A 146 10.42 -14.34 2.30
CA THR A 146 9.34 -15.26 2.64
C THR A 146 9.18 -16.36 1.62
#